data_4da7ae45b858bb40bcf3a7916ff2e768
#
_entry.id   4da7ae45b858bb40bcf3a7916ff2e768
#
_cell.length_a   1.000
_cell.length_b   1.000
_cell.length_c   1.000
_cell.angle_alpha   90.00
_cell.angle_beta   90.00
_cell.angle_gamma   90.00
#
_symmetry.space_group_name_H-M   'P 1'
#
loop_
_entity.id
_entity.type
_entity.pdbx_description
1 polymer ?
#
loop_
_entity_poly.entity_id
_entity_poly.type
_entity_poly.pdbx_seq_one_letter_code
_entity_poly.pdbx_strand_id
1 'polypeptide(L)'
;MSLFDKESILFYIIVGFVVLVCLKMYYESETHNLKCIISEIDGERYCVREREKLMLAADLLANVTQRCKELVIYCGKKHPDNEEVQRLLQKFNPKKITETLPTSEYTAYSENKGEKIAFCLEKNKGQSKLIDLNTLTFVAIHELAHVMTKSEGHKQEFWQNFKFLLENAKDAGIYEPVDYKNEPQDYCGMKITDNPLYDY
;
A
#
# COMPACT_ATOMS: atom_id res chain seq x y z
N MET A 1 -33.56 -47.53 11.58
CA MET A 1 -32.55 -46.50 11.67
C MET A 1 -33.19 -45.31 12.40
N SER A 2 -32.86 -45.12 13.67
CA SER A 2 -33.59 -44.21 14.56
C SER A 2 -33.29 -42.74 14.25
N LEU A 3 -34.21 -41.84 14.59
CA LEU A 3 -34.01 -40.39 14.47
C LEU A 3 -32.70 -39.92 15.18
N PHE A 4 -32.32 -40.59 16.24
CA PHE A 4 -31.07 -40.36 16.97
C PHE A 4 -29.80 -40.53 16.11
N ASP A 5 -29.77 -41.48 15.18
CA ASP A 5 -28.63 -41.68 14.27
C ASP A 5 -28.49 -40.55 13.26
N LYS A 6 -29.59 -39.98 12.78
CA LYS A 6 -29.54 -38.87 11.81
C LYS A 6 -29.07 -37.58 12.44
N GLU A 7 -29.51 -37.27 13.65
CA GLU A 7 -29.04 -36.05 14.37
C GLU A 7 -27.57 -36.18 14.75
N SER A 8 -27.10 -37.33 15.15
CA SER A 8 -25.68 -37.58 15.42
C SER A 8 -24.83 -37.46 14.17
N ILE A 9 -25.28 -37.97 13.03
CA ILE A 9 -24.58 -37.83 11.75
C ILE A 9 -24.49 -36.34 11.34
N LEU A 10 -25.59 -35.60 11.43
CA LEU A 10 -25.63 -34.19 11.12
C LEU A 10 -24.67 -33.38 12.03
N PHE A 11 -24.65 -33.67 13.32
CA PHE A 11 -23.74 -33.07 14.28
C PHE A 11 -22.28 -33.31 13.88
N TYR A 12 -21.87 -34.54 13.55
CA TYR A 12 -20.48 -34.81 13.13
C TYR A 12 -20.11 -34.15 11.81
N ILE A 13 -21.06 -34.02 10.87
CA ILE A 13 -20.83 -33.26 9.62
C ILE A 13 -20.57 -31.80 9.91
N ILE A 14 -21.37 -31.15 10.77
CA ILE A 14 -21.20 -29.76 11.16
C ILE A 14 -19.85 -29.54 11.86
N VAL A 15 -19.52 -30.41 12.83
CA VAL A 15 -18.23 -30.34 13.53
C VAL A 15 -17.06 -30.52 12.55
N GLY A 16 -17.13 -31.49 11.64
CA GLY A 16 -16.12 -31.70 10.62
C GLY A 16 -15.94 -30.47 9.70
N PHE A 17 -17.05 -29.85 9.28
CA PHE A 17 -17.03 -28.64 8.48
C PHE A 17 -16.38 -27.46 9.24
N VAL A 18 -16.76 -27.25 10.51
CA VAL A 18 -16.16 -26.20 11.35
C VAL A 18 -14.66 -26.42 11.53
N VAL A 19 -14.23 -27.66 11.78
CA VAL A 19 -12.79 -27.98 11.90
C VAL A 19 -12.06 -27.70 10.59
N LEU A 20 -12.62 -28.06 9.44
CA LEU A 20 -12.01 -27.77 8.13
C LEU A 20 -11.90 -26.25 7.87
N VAL A 21 -12.93 -25.49 8.23
CA VAL A 21 -12.89 -24.01 8.11
C VAL A 21 -11.83 -23.43 9.05
N CYS A 22 -11.75 -23.89 10.30
CA CYS A 22 -10.73 -23.43 11.25
C CYS A 22 -9.31 -23.79 10.78
N LEU A 23 -9.10 -24.98 10.26
CA LEU A 23 -7.80 -25.39 9.69
C LEU A 23 -7.45 -24.55 8.47
N LYS A 24 -8.40 -24.31 7.57
CA LYS A 24 -8.18 -23.42 6.43
C LYS A 24 -7.79 -22.00 6.87
N MET A 25 -8.53 -21.42 7.82
CA MET A 25 -8.21 -20.10 8.37
C MET A 25 -6.84 -20.07 9.05
N TYR A 26 -6.47 -21.13 9.77
CA TYR A 26 -5.16 -21.26 10.41
C TYR A 26 -4.02 -21.27 9.38
N TYR A 27 -4.11 -22.13 8.37
CA TYR A 27 -3.12 -22.20 7.28
C TYR A 27 -3.04 -20.89 6.49
N GLU A 28 -4.16 -20.27 6.17
CA GLU A 28 -4.17 -18.97 5.48
C GLU A 28 -3.53 -17.87 6.35
N SER A 29 -3.77 -17.87 7.66
CA SER A 29 -3.19 -16.91 8.59
C SER A 29 -1.66 -17.05 8.69
N GLU A 30 -1.12 -18.26 8.78
CA GLU A 30 0.34 -18.46 8.85
C GLU A 30 1.04 -18.18 7.52
N THR A 31 0.41 -18.53 6.39
CA THR A 31 1.00 -18.34 5.05
C THR A 31 1.07 -16.87 4.64
N HIS A 32 0.32 -15.99 5.33
CA HIS A 32 0.15 -14.59 4.94
C HIS A 32 0.68 -13.59 5.96
N ASN A 33 1.38 -14.04 6.98
CA ASN A 33 1.98 -13.15 7.96
C ASN A 33 3.14 -12.35 7.35
N LEU A 34 3.11 -11.03 7.57
CA LEU A 34 4.25 -10.18 7.28
C LEU A 34 5.32 -10.38 8.35
N LYS A 35 6.58 -10.43 7.95
CA LYS A 35 7.72 -10.36 8.87
C LYS A 35 8.07 -8.90 9.13
N CYS A 36 8.10 -8.53 10.41
CA CYS A 36 8.47 -7.18 10.82
C CYS A 36 9.94 -7.18 11.24
N ILE A 37 10.76 -6.41 10.53
CA ILE A 37 12.19 -6.25 10.79
C ILE A 37 12.56 -4.79 10.89
N ILE A 38 13.71 -4.50 11.47
CA ILE A 38 14.24 -3.14 11.58
C ILE A 38 15.01 -2.83 10.30
N SER A 39 14.70 -1.69 9.66
CA SER A 39 15.42 -1.22 8.48
C SER A 39 16.77 -0.63 8.87
N GLU A 40 17.79 -0.84 8.03
CA GLU A 40 19.11 -0.23 8.19
C GLU A 40 19.13 1.26 7.79
N ILE A 41 18.09 1.74 7.08
CA ILE A 41 18.01 3.11 6.58
C ILE A 41 17.66 4.11 7.71
N ASP A 42 16.67 3.78 8.54
CA ASP A 42 16.14 4.71 9.54
C ASP A 42 16.01 4.11 10.96
N GLY A 43 16.32 2.82 11.13
CA GLY A 43 16.20 2.11 12.39
C GLY A 43 14.77 1.82 12.84
N GLU A 44 13.77 2.12 12.01
CA GLU A 44 12.35 1.87 12.29
C GLU A 44 11.94 0.45 11.86
N ARG A 45 10.85 -0.05 12.44
CA ARG A 45 10.35 -1.39 12.16
C ARG A 45 9.32 -1.39 11.02
N TYR A 46 9.62 -2.15 9.97
CA TYR A 46 8.74 -2.35 8.82
C TYR A 46 8.29 -3.80 8.68
N CYS A 47 7.01 -4.00 8.33
CA CYS A 47 6.42 -5.31 8.12
C CYS A 47 6.30 -5.57 6.61
N VAL A 48 7.03 -6.56 6.14
CA VAL A 48 7.12 -6.95 4.71
C VAL A 48 6.89 -8.44 4.54
N ARG A 49 6.56 -8.87 3.31
CA ARG A 49 6.39 -10.29 2.98
C ARG A 49 7.69 -11.04 3.15
N GLU A 50 7.61 -12.28 3.64
CA GLU A 50 8.77 -13.17 3.72
C GLU A 50 9.32 -13.47 2.32
N ARG A 51 10.62 -13.23 2.13
CA ARG A 51 11.36 -13.44 0.88
C ARG A 51 12.86 -13.50 1.14
N GLU A 52 13.64 -13.98 0.16
CA GLU A 52 15.11 -13.99 0.22
C GLU A 52 15.71 -12.60 0.51
N LYS A 53 15.16 -11.55 -0.12
CA LYS A 53 15.61 -10.16 0.01
C LYS A 53 14.78 -9.38 1.03
N LEU A 54 14.57 -9.95 2.22
CA LEU A 54 13.70 -9.38 3.26
C LEU A 54 14.18 -7.99 3.69
N MET A 55 15.50 -7.83 3.95
CA MET A 55 16.08 -6.56 4.37
C MET A 55 15.92 -5.48 3.30
N LEU A 56 16.22 -5.79 2.05
CA LEU A 56 16.06 -4.84 0.94
C LEU A 56 14.61 -4.38 0.76
N ALA A 57 13.63 -5.26 1.04
CA ALA A 57 12.22 -4.88 1.00
C ALA A 57 11.85 -3.92 2.15
N ALA A 58 12.36 -4.15 3.35
CA ALA A 58 12.15 -3.24 4.47
C ALA A 58 12.83 -1.89 4.23
N ASP A 59 14.05 -1.88 3.69
CA ASP A 59 14.78 -0.66 3.35
C ASP A 59 14.10 0.13 2.23
N LEU A 60 13.53 -0.55 1.24
CA LEU A 60 12.73 0.08 0.19
C LEU A 60 11.49 0.76 0.79
N LEU A 61 10.81 0.07 1.74
CA LEU A 61 9.65 0.62 2.44
C LEU A 61 10.03 1.81 3.34
N ALA A 62 11.20 1.75 4.00
CA ALA A 62 11.75 2.86 4.78
C ALA A 62 12.02 4.08 3.89
N ASN A 63 12.69 3.89 2.76
CA ASN A 63 12.98 4.96 1.81
C ASN A 63 11.72 5.65 1.28
N VAL A 64 10.70 4.89 0.85
CA VAL A 64 9.44 5.49 0.39
C VAL A 64 8.70 6.19 1.52
N THR A 65 8.73 5.64 2.74
CA THR A 65 8.15 6.27 3.92
C THR A 65 8.80 7.61 4.22
N GLN A 66 10.13 7.70 4.11
CA GLN A 66 10.86 8.94 4.29
C GLN A 66 10.47 9.97 3.23
N ARG A 67 10.40 9.59 1.95
CA ARG A 67 9.92 10.45 0.87
C ARG A 67 8.50 10.98 1.12
N CYS A 68 7.60 10.13 1.61
CA CYS A 68 6.25 10.56 2.01
C CYS A 68 6.29 11.60 3.13
N LYS A 69 7.08 11.38 4.19
CA LYS A 69 7.26 12.34 5.30
C LYS A 69 7.78 13.69 4.78
N GLU A 70 8.81 13.66 3.94
CA GLU A 70 9.43 14.86 3.36
C GLU A 70 8.43 15.63 2.50
N LEU A 71 7.66 14.96 1.64
CA LEU A 71 6.64 15.58 0.81
C LEU A 71 5.53 16.22 1.64
N VAL A 72 5.02 15.53 2.65
CA VAL A 72 3.95 16.03 3.52
C VAL A 72 4.44 17.28 4.27
N ILE A 73 5.66 17.25 4.81
CA ILE A 73 6.28 18.42 5.49
C ILE A 73 6.50 19.56 4.50
N TYR A 74 7.01 19.27 3.30
CA TYR A 74 7.25 20.28 2.26
C TYR A 74 5.95 20.99 1.86
N CYS A 75 4.88 20.22 1.58
CA CYS A 75 3.57 20.79 1.26
C CYS A 75 3.02 21.63 2.40
N GLY A 76 3.15 21.17 3.65
CA GLY A 76 2.70 21.91 4.83
C GLY A 76 3.39 23.26 5.01
N LYS A 77 4.70 23.34 4.72
CA LYS A 77 5.47 24.57 4.78
C LYS A 77 5.15 25.52 3.62
N LYS A 78 4.98 24.99 2.42
CA LYS A 78 4.77 25.78 1.20
C LYS A 78 3.33 26.26 1.04
N HIS A 79 2.36 25.51 1.55
CA HIS A 79 0.92 25.75 1.40
C HIS A 79 0.19 25.68 2.74
N PRO A 80 0.54 26.52 3.75
CA PRO A 80 0.01 26.40 5.12
C PRO A 80 -1.51 26.66 5.21
N ASP A 81 -2.05 27.46 4.30
CA ASP A 81 -3.48 27.85 4.31
C ASP A 81 -4.37 26.92 3.44
N ASN A 82 -3.78 25.89 2.82
CA ASN A 82 -4.53 24.94 1.99
C ASN A 82 -5.19 23.87 2.87
N GLU A 83 -6.52 23.80 2.87
CA GLU A 83 -7.31 22.87 3.71
C GLU A 83 -7.01 21.40 3.41
N GLU A 84 -6.77 21.05 2.14
CA GLU A 84 -6.43 19.69 1.71
C GLU A 84 -5.06 19.29 2.26
N VAL A 85 -4.09 20.19 2.23
CA VAL A 85 -2.74 19.98 2.81
C VAL A 85 -2.84 19.83 4.33
N GLN A 86 -3.64 20.65 5.01
CA GLN A 86 -3.87 20.52 6.45
C GLN A 86 -4.51 19.17 6.81
N ARG A 87 -5.43 18.67 5.98
CA ARG A 87 -6.00 17.32 6.15
C ARG A 87 -4.95 16.23 5.98
N LEU A 88 -4.07 16.34 4.97
CA LEU A 88 -2.98 15.41 4.75
C LEU A 88 -2.04 15.37 5.96
N LEU A 89 -1.62 16.53 6.49
CA LEU A 89 -0.79 16.64 7.68
C LEU A 89 -1.40 15.99 8.92
N GLN A 90 -2.72 16.14 9.11
CA GLN A 90 -3.43 15.59 10.27
C GLN A 90 -3.64 14.08 10.19
N LYS A 91 -3.86 13.54 8.98
CA LYS A 91 -4.28 12.16 8.78
C LYS A 91 -3.14 11.20 8.41
N PHE A 92 -2.08 11.70 7.81
CA PHE A 92 -0.96 10.86 7.40
C PHE A 92 -0.23 10.26 8.61
N ASN A 93 -0.19 8.93 8.67
CA ASN A 93 0.49 8.20 9.73
C ASN A 93 1.66 7.36 9.18
N PRO A 94 2.89 7.90 9.19
CA PRO A 94 4.06 7.19 8.65
C PRO A 94 4.43 5.91 9.42
N LYS A 95 3.96 5.75 10.67
CA LYS A 95 4.21 4.54 11.48
C LYS A 95 3.33 3.35 11.09
N LYS A 96 2.34 3.56 10.24
CA LYS A 96 1.38 2.55 9.78
C LYS A 96 1.54 2.23 8.29
N ILE A 97 2.78 2.32 7.79
CA ILE A 97 3.12 1.93 6.42
C ILE A 97 3.64 0.48 6.44
N THR A 98 3.06 -0.38 5.60
CA THR A 98 3.37 -1.81 5.53
C THR A 98 3.40 -2.30 4.07
N GLU A 99 3.89 -3.51 3.84
CA GLU A 99 3.64 -4.19 2.57
C GLU A 99 2.23 -4.78 2.54
N THR A 100 1.61 -4.85 1.36
CA THR A 100 0.32 -5.53 1.17
C THR A 100 0.45 -7.03 1.41
N LEU A 101 -0.58 -7.68 1.92
CA LEU A 101 -0.61 -9.14 2.04
C LEU A 101 -0.55 -9.81 0.64
N PRO A 102 0.04 -11.00 0.51
CA PRO A 102 0.08 -11.74 -0.76
C PRO A 102 -1.30 -12.02 -1.34
N THR A 103 -2.30 -12.18 -0.48
CA THR A 103 -3.71 -12.40 -0.84
C THR A 103 -4.49 -11.14 -1.14
N SER A 104 -3.91 -9.96 -0.91
CA SER A 104 -4.59 -8.69 -1.18
C SER A 104 -4.98 -8.60 -2.65
N GLU A 105 -6.22 -8.21 -2.94
CA GLU A 105 -6.67 -7.86 -4.29
C GLU A 105 -6.09 -6.53 -4.75
N TYR A 106 -5.72 -5.68 -3.78
CA TYR A 106 -5.15 -4.35 -4.04
C TYR A 106 -3.63 -4.40 -4.15
N THR A 107 -3.09 -3.66 -5.08
CA THR A 107 -1.64 -3.45 -5.25
C THR A 107 -1.10 -2.39 -4.29
N ALA A 108 -1.90 -1.38 -4.00
CA ALA A 108 -1.70 -0.41 -2.94
C ALA A 108 -3.07 0.02 -2.39
N TYR A 109 -3.12 0.49 -1.17
CA TYR A 109 -4.34 1.05 -0.58
C TYR A 109 -4.06 1.90 0.66
N SER A 110 -4.98 2.82 0.94
CA SER A 110 -5.02 3.59 2.17
C SER A 110 -6.30 3.27 2.94
N GLU A 111 -6.17 2.83 4.19
CA GLU A 111 -7.30 2.58 5.10
C GLU A 111 -7.66 3.88 5.82
N ASN A 112 -8.98 4.14 5.97
CA ASN A 112 -9.53 5.26 6.75
C ASN A 112 -8.85 6.61 6.46
N LYS A 113 -8.52 6.85 5.17
CA LYS A 113 -7.88 8.12 4.73
C LYS A 113 -6.57 8.41 5.46
N GLY A 114 -5.66 7.42 5.52
CA GLY A 114 -4.29 7.60 5.99
C GLY A 114 -3.98 7.01 7.36
N GLU A 115 -4.92 6.34 8.00
CA GLU A 115 -4.64 5.59 9.24
C GLU A 115 -3.59 4.50 8.99
N LYS A 116 -3.68 3.81 7.84
CA LYS A 116 -2.69 2.85 7.37
C LYS A 116 -2.55 2.94 5.86
N ILE A 117 -1.34 2.79 5.36
CA ILE A 117 -1.06 2.69 3.93
C ILE A 117 -0.27 1.41 3.68
N ALA A 118 -0.63 0.68 2.63
CA ALA A 118 0.05 -0.54 2.25
C ALA A 118 0.44 -0.51 0.77
N PHE A 119 1.64 -1.03 0.45
CA PHE A 119 2.19 -1.08 -0.89
C PHE A 119 2.62 -2.50 -1.25
N CYS A 120 2.39 -2.91 -2.48
CA CYS A 120 3.13 -4.03 -3.05
C CYS A 120 4.55 -3.56 -3.41
N LEU A 121 5.56 -4.35 -3.07
CA LEU A 121 6.96 -3.99 -3.32
C LEU A 121 7.57 -4.73 -4.51
N GLU A 122 6.77 -5.45 -5.28
CA GLU A 122 7.21 -6.29 -6.40
C GLU A 122 6.81 -5.69 -7.75
N LYS A 123 7.63 -5.91 -8.79
CA LYS A 123 7.25 -5.57 -10.18
C LYS A 123 6.09 -6.43 -10.65
N ASN A 124 6.19 -7.74 -10.42
CA ASN A 124 5.14 -8.69 -10.74
C ASN A 124 4.80 -9.49 -9.48
N LYS A 125 3.52 -9.69 -9.22
CA LYS A 125 3.02 -10.37 -8.03
C LYS A 125 3.59 -11.79 -7.93
N GLY A 126 4.22 -12.10 -6.79
CA GLY A 126 4.84 -13.41 -6.54
C GLY A 126 6.22 -13.59 -7.17
N GLN A 127 6.83 -12.55 -7.73
CA GLN A 127 8.22 -12.56 -8.17
C GLN A 127 9.11 -11.83 -7.16
N SER A 128 10.33 -12.34 -6.94
CA SER A 128 11.26 -11.76 -5.97
C SER A 128 11.91 -10.43 -6.42
N LYS A 129 11.49 -9.88 -7.57
CA LYS A 129 12.05 -8.64 -8.12
C LYS A 129 11.33 -7.45 -7.54
N LEU A 130 12.01 -6.69 -6.68
CA LEU A 130 11.50 -5.46 -6.11
C LEU A 130 11.30 -4.37 -7.16
N ILE A 131 10.31 -3.52 -6.93
CA ILE A 131 10.07 -2.31 -7.71
C ILE A 131 11.19 -1.29 -7.43
N ASP A 132 11.48 -0.41 -8.39
CA ASP A 132 12.36 0.72 -8.14
C ASP A 132 11.69 1.79 -7.26
N LEU A 133 12.52 2.53 -6.54
CA LEU A 133 12.06 3.51 -5.56
C LEU A 133 11.27 4.66 -6.20
N ASN A 134 11.60 5.09 -7.43
CA ASN A 134 10.91 6.20 -8.08
C ASN A 134 9.48 5.82 -8.48
N THR A 135 9.29 4.63 -9.06
CA THR A 135 7.96 4.10 -9.37
C THR A 135 7.14 3.86 -8.09
N LEU A 136 7.76 3.32 -7.02
CA LEU A 136 7.08 3.17 -5.73
C LEU A 136 6.70 4.53 -5.12
N THR A 137 7.54 5.56 -5.30
CA THR A 137 7.23 6.93 -4.85
C THR A 137 6.01 7.49 -5.58
N PHE A 138 5.88 7.27 -6.89
CA PHE A 138 4.69 7.65 -7.65
C PHE A 138 3.41 7.02 -7.07
N VAL A 139 3.45 5.71 -6.79
CA VAL A 139 2.33 5.01 -6.17
C VAL A 139 2.05 5.54 -4.76
N ALA A 140 3.09 5.85 -3.99
CA ALA A 140 2.93 6.42 -2.66
C ALA A 140 2.26 7.81 -2.69
N ILE A 141 2.61 8.65 -3.66
CA ILE A 141 1.97 9.95 -3.87
C ILE A 141 0.49 9.78 -4.25
N HIS A 142 0.14 8.75 -5.04
CA HIS A 142 -1.25 8.39 -5.33
C HIS A 142 -2.03 8.07 -4.03
N GLU A 143 -1.47 7.26 -3.14
CA GLU A 143 -2.09 6.95 -1.84
C GLU A 143 -2.19 8.18 -0.93
N LEU A 144 -1.19 9.06 -0.92
CA LEU A 144 -1.25 10.34 -0.22
C LEU A 144 -2.35 11.25 -0.78
N ALA A 145 -2.60 11.22 -2.10
CA ALA A 145 -3.71 11.94 -2.70
C ALA A 145 -5.07 11.45 -2.20
N HIS A 146 -5.24 10.13 -1.96
CA HIS A 146 -6.43 9.61 -1.30
C HIS A 146 -6.60 10.13 0.14
N VAL A 147 -5.50 10.27 0.89
CA VAL A 147 -5.51 10.85 2.24
C VAL A 147 -5.91 12.33 2.21
N MET A 148 -5.39 13.06 1.24
CA MET A 148 -5.63 14.49 1.04
C MET A 148 -7.09 14.78 0.62
N THR A 149 -7.73 13.87 -0.14
CA THR A 149 -9.03 14.05 -0.79
C THR A 149 -10.20 13.71 0.15
N LYS A 150 -11.26 14.54 0.16
CA LYS A 150 -12.49 14.27 0.94
C LYS A 150 -13.34 13.18 0.31
N SER A 151 -13.55 13.26 -1.01
CA SER A 151 -14.39 12.32 -1.72
C SER A 151 -13.77 10.93 -1.81
N GLU A 152 -14.62 9.90 -2.01
CA GLU A 152 -14.18 8.54 -2.25
C GLU A 152 -13.95 8.28 -3.74
N GLY A 153 -12.96 7.42 -4.04
CA GLY A 153 -12.59 7.01 -5.40
C GLY A 153 -11.80 8.09 -6.15
N HIS A 154 -11.64 7.88 -7.46
CA HIS A 154 -10.83 8.73 -8.33
C HIS A 154 -11.67 9.79 -9.05
N LYS A 155 -12.33 10.67 -8.29
CA LYS A 155 -13.09 11.81 -8.83
C LYS A 155 -12.15 12.96 -9.20
N GLN A 156 -12.69 14.04 -9.78
CA GLN A 156 -11.91 15.20 -10.20
C GLN A 156 -11.05 15.78 -9.06
N GLU A 157 -11.60 15.88 -7.83
CA GLU A 157 -10.88 16.33 -6.65
C GLU A 157 -9.62 15.49 -6.39
N PHE A 158 -9.71 14.15 -6.54
CA PHE A 158 -8.58 13.26 -6.39
C PHE A 158 -7.48 13.55 -7.44
N TRP A 159 -7.84 13.67 -8.71
CA TRP A 159 -6.87 13.92 -9.79
C TRP A 159 -6.18 15.28 -9.63
N GLN A 160 -6.90 16.31 -9.17
CA GLN A 160 -6.32 17.61 -8.85
C GLN A 160 -5.32 17.52 -7.71
N ASN A 161 -5.66 16.82 -6.61
CA ASN A 161 -4.78 16.60 -5.47
C ASN A 161 -3.58 15.74 -5.84
N PHE A 162 -3.76 14.72 -6.67
CA PHE A 162 -2.66 13.87 -7.12
C PHE A 162 -1.67 14.66 -7.98
N LYS A 163 -2.15 15.41 -8.96
CA LYS A 163 -1.30 16.32 -9.77
C LYS A 163 -0.57 17.33 -8.90
N PHE A 164 -1.28 17.98 -7.97
CA PHE A 164 -0.69 18.92 -7.01
C PHE A 164 0.45 18.30 -6.18
N LEU A 165 0.25 17.09 -5.65
CA LEU A 165 1.30 16.41 -4.88
C LEU A 165 2.48 16.01 -5.76
N LEU A 166 2.27 15.56 -6.99
CA LEU A 166 3.34 15.23 -7.95
C LEU A 166 4.16 16.47 -8.32
N GLU A 167 3.53 17.63 -8.55
CA GLU A 167 4.21 18.90 -8.81
C GLU A 167 5.10 19.30 -7.62
N ASN A 168 4.57 19.22 -6.41
CA ASN A 168 5.36 19.54 -5.20
C ASN A 168 6.47 18.51 -4.94
N ALA A 169 6.26 17.24 -5.24
CA ALA A 169 7.28 16.19 -5.11
C ALA A 169 8.42 16.39 -6.12
N LYS A 170 8.10 16.80 -7.35
CA LYS A 170 9.08 17.21 -8.36
C LYS A 170 9.89 18.42 -7.89
N ASP A 171 9.22 19.49 -7.46
CA ASP A 171 9.86 20.73 -6.99
C ASP A 171 10.80 20.49 -5.79
N ALA A 172 10.42 19.57 -4.91
CA ALA A 172 11.22 19.15 -3.76
C ALA A 172 12.35 18.17 -4.09
N GLY A 173 12.47 17.68 -5.33
CA GLY A 173 13.44 16.67 -5.74
C GLY A 173 13.19 15.27 -5.15
N ILE A 174 11.94 15.00 -4.69
CA ILE A 174 11.51 13.73 -4.07
C ILE A 174 11.12 12.70 -5.13
N TYR A 175 10.57 13.16 -6.25
CA TYR A 175 10.10 12.34 -7.34
C TYR A 175 10.65 12.84 -8.68
N GLU A 176 11.20 11.95 -9.48
CA GLU A 176 11.60 12.23 -10.87
C GLU A 176 10.43 11.88 -11.81
N PRO A 177 9.82 12.86 -12.51
CA PRO A 177 8.67 12.60 -13.37
C PRO A 177 8.98 11.65 -14.52
N VAL A 178 8.12 10.65 -14.68
CA VAL A 178 8.16 9.68 -15.79
C VAL A 178 6.88 9.79 -16.59
N ASP A 179 7.00 9.89 -17.91
CA ASP A 179 5.87 9.80 -18.84
C ASP A 179 5.51 8.34 -19.05
N TYR A 180 4.63 7.81 -18.21
CA TYR A 180 4.22 6.40 -18.26
C TYR A 180 3.40 6.03 -19.50
N LYS A 181 2.90 7.00 -20.28
CA LYS A 181 2.30 6.72 -21.60
C LYS A 181 3.36 6.23 -22.59
N ASN A 182 4.55 6.86 -22.55
CA ASN A 182 5.68 6.50 -23.39
C ASN A 182 6.58 5.43 -22.78
N GLU A 183 6.69 5.40 -21.45
CA GLU A 183 7.56 4.47 -20.68
C GLU A 183 6.77 3.70 -19.61
N PRO A 184 5.84 2.80 -20.01
CA PRO A 184 5.02 2.06 -19.05
C PRO A 184 5.87 1.23 -18.08
N GLN A 185 5.50 1.23 -16.79
CA GLN A 185 6.19 0.48 -15.75
C GLN A 185 5.32 -0.63 -15.17
N ASP A 186 5.92 -1.81 -14.97
CA ASP A 186 5.23 -2.91 -14.28
C ASP A 186 5.21 -2.65 -12.77
N TYR A 187 4.05 -2.81 -12.16
CA TYR A 187 3.82 -2.67 -10.73
C TYR A 187 2.85 -3.74 -10.24
N CYS A 188 3.33 -4.68 -9.45
CA CYS A 188 2.52 -5.74 -8.82
C CYS A 188 1.59 -6.50 -9.79
N GLY A 189 2.06 -6.78 -11.01
CA GLY A 189 1.30 -7.50 -12.05
C GLY A 189 0.33 -6.63 -12.86
N MET A 190 0.28 -5.33 -12.62
CA MET A 190 -0.38 -4.35 -13.48
C MET A 190 0.65 -3.44 -14.15
N LYS A 191 0.21 -2.64 -15.12
CA LYS A 191 1.04 -1.61 -15.74
C LYS A 191 0.55 -0.22 -15.33
N ILE A 192 1.49 0.63 -14.91
CA ILE A 192 1.27 2.06 -14.80
C ILE A 192 1.49 2.63 -16.21
N THR A 193 0.45 3.25 -16.79
CA THR A 193 0.44 3.73 -18.17
C THR A 193 0.08 5.20 -18.28
N ASP A 194 -0.04 5.91 -17.15
CA ASP A 194 -0.45 7.31 -17.14
C ASP A 194 0.16 8.08 -15.96
N ASN A 195 0.35 9.39 -16.16
CA ASN A 195 0.84 10.31 -15.13
C ASN A 195 0.19 11.68 -15.33
N PRO A 196 -0.60 12.19 -14.36
CA PRO A 196 -1.33 13.45 -14.49
C PRO A 196 -0.46 14.68 -14.78
N LEU A 197 0.85 14.60 -14.58
CA LEU A 197 1.77 15.70 -14.95
C LEU A 197 1.86 15.90 -16.46
N TYR A 198 1.53 14.88 -17.27
CA TYR A 198 1.61 14.89 -18.72
C TYR A 198 0.23 14.96 -19.40
N ASP A 199 -0.86 15.12 -18.61
CA ASP A 199 -2.19 15.39 -19.14
C ASP A 199 -2.30 16.88 -19.50
N TYR A 200 -2.39 17.14 -20.81
CA TYR A 200 -2.56 18.46 -21.43
C TYR A 200 -4.03 18.74 -21.73
#